data_2d2130be4b172d96cfc16bac544475cf
#
_entry.id   2d2130be4b172d96cfc16bac544475cf
#
_cell.length_a   1.000
_cell.length_b   1.000
_cell.length_c   1.000
_cell.angle_alpha   90.00
_cell.angle_beta   90.00
_cell.angle_gamma   90.00
#
_symmetry.space_group_name_H-M   'P 1'
#
loop_
_entity.id
_entity.type
_entity.pdbx_description
1 polymer ?
#
loop_
_entity_poly.entity_id
_entity_poly.type
_entity_poly.pdbx_seq_one_letter_code
_entity_poly.pdbx_strand_id
1 'polypeptide(L)'
;NWSSEGRFNRYAADIERSSYAVPLLIDLLRALNAAGLKPDLLGHSMGARLVLTAVTALCPEPAPLAAELILVAPDVSSGAGNDDFGQMLTRGVRCARRATVYASDNDLALMTSASFHGGVPRAGQTPVENLRYAGGQVDLVDATLGPGDPSGHAYFVFAYEALTDLMWVLGGASLARRAGPD
;
A
#
# COMPACT_ATOMS: atom_id res chain seq x y z
N ASN A 1 10.65 -8.65 -8.52
CA ASN A 1 10.28 -9.76 -7.64
C ASN A 1 11.46 -10.07 -6.73
N TRP A 2 11.26 -10.04 -5.41
CA TRP A 2 12.25 -10.54 -4.45
C TRP A 2 11.88 -11.98 -4.06
N SER A 3 12.88 -12.76 -3.66
CA SER A 3 12.68 -14.17 -3.27
C SER A 3 12.08 -14.26 -1.85
N SER A 4 10.78 -13.97 -1.72
CA SER A 4 10.05 -14.18 -0.48
C SER A 4 9.79 -15.66 -0.25
N GLU A 5 9.97 -16.13 0.97
CA GLU A 5 9.63 -17.49 1.38
C GLU A 5 8.17 -17.60 1.86
N GLY A 6 7.52 -16.46 2.15
CA GLY A 6 6.12 -16.40 2.58
C GLY A 6 5.82 -17.15 3.87
N ARG A 7 6.82 -17.32 4.73
CA ARG A 7 6.71 -18.03 6.00
C ARG A 7 6.95 -17.09 7.17
N PHE A 8 6.12 -17.13 8.20
CA PHE A 8 6.25 -16.26 9.37
C PHE A 8 7.63 -16.33 10.05
N ASN A 9 8.25 -17.51 10.12
CA ASN A 9 9.59 -17.65 10.70
C ASN A 9 10.73 -17.10 9.82
N ARG A 10 10.42 -16.65 8.60
CA ARG A 10 11.34 -16.01 7.64
C ARG A 10 11.03 -14.55 7.39
N TYR A 11 10.04 -14.00 8.11
CA TYR A 11 9.57 -12.64 7.92
C TYR A 11 10.70 -11.59 7.98
N ALA A 12 11.60 -11.68 8.97
CA ALA A 12 12.72 -10.74 9.07
C ALA A 12 13.67 -10.82 7.85
N ALA A 13 13.94 -12.05 7.35
CA ALA A 13 14.75 -12.23 6.15
C ALA A 13 14.03 -11.69 4.89
N ASP A 14 12.71 -11.81 4.83
CA ASP A 14 11.93 -11.29 3.72
C ASP A 14 11.88 -9.75 3.72
N ILE A 15 11.85 -9.10 4.89
CA ILE A 15 12.03 -7.64 5.02
C ILE A 15 13.37 -7.21 4.44
N GLU A 16 14.45 -7.87 4.83
CA GLU A 16 15.79 -7.55 4.34
C GLU A 16 15.87 -7.71 2.82
N ARG A 17 15.40 -8.85 2.30
CA ARG A 17 15.36 -9.13 0.85
C ARG A 17 14.52 -8.11 0.07
N SER A 18 13.38 -7.68 0.62
CA SER A 18 12.55 -6.64 -0.01
C SER A 18 13.29 -5.32 -0.13
N SER A 19 14.13 -4.98 0.84
CA SER A 19 14.94 -3.76 0.82
C SER A 19 15.94 -3.72 -0.33
N TYR A 20 16.51 -4.87 -0.72
CA TYR A 20 17.38 -4.98 -1.91
C TYR A 20 16.63 -4.76 -3.23
N ALA A 21 15.31 -4.92 -3.26
CA ALA A 21 14.52 -4.67 -4.45
C ALA A 21 14.17 -3.19 -4.66
N VAL A 22 14.33 -2.34 -3.63
CA VAL A 22 14.02 -0.90 -3.71
C VAL A 22 14.83 -0.20 -4.82
N PRO A 23 16.16 -0.32 -4.90
CA PRO A 23 16.93 0.31 -5.97
C PRO A 23 16.49 -0.14 -7.36
N LEU A 24 16.17 -1.42 -7.52
CA LEU A 24 15.71 -1.96 -8.81
C LEU A 24 14.37 -1.36 -9.23
N LEU A 25 13.44 -1.18 -8.28
CA LEU A 25 12.15 -0.53 -8.55
C LEU A 25 12.35 0.96 -8.88
N ILE A 26 13.27 1.64 -8.19
CA ILE A 26 13.64 3.03 -8.48
C ILE A 26 14.15 3.16 -9.92
N ASP A 27 15.05 2.30 -10.34
CA ASP A 27 15.62 2.33 -11.69
C ASP A 27 14.55 2.04 -12.76
N LEU A 28 13.66 1.08 -12.49
CA LEU A 28 12.51 0.79 -13.37
C LEU A 28 11.59 2.02 -13.50
N LEU A 29 11.22 2.65 -12.38
CA LEU A 29 10.35 3.84 -12.38
C LEU A 29 11.00 5.01 -13.13
N ARG A 30 12.29 5.22 -12.98
CA ARG A 30 13.04 6.22 -13.76
C ARG A 30 12.99 5.92 -15.25
N ALA A 31 13.23 4.68 -15.63
CA ALA A 31 13.19 4.27 -17.05
C ALA A 31 11.79 4.45 -17.65
N LEU A 32 10.73 4.05 -16.94
CA LEU A 32 9.34 4.25 -17.37
C LEU A 32 9.02 5.73 -17.53
N ASN A 33 9.40 6.55 -16.56
CA ASN A 33 9.16 8.00 -16.61
C ASN A 33 9.94 8.68 -17.74
N ALA A 34 11.18 8.27 -17.98
CA ALA A 34 11.97 8.76 -19.12
C ALA A 34 11.32 8.41 -20.45
N ALA A 35 10.61 7.28 -20.53
CA ALA A 35 9.81 6.88 -21.69
C ALA A 35 8.42 7.57 -21.75
N GLY A 36 8.12 8.50 -20.85
CA GLY A 36 6.81 9.20 -20.77
C GLY A 36 5.68 8.35 -20.18
N LEU A 37 5.98 7.18 -19.63
CA LEU A 37 5.00 6.27 -19.05
C LEU A 37 4.75 6.59 -17.56
N LYS A 38 3.50 6.49 -17.14
CA LYS A 38 3.05 6.67 -15.75
C LYS A 38 2.31 5.41 -15.32
N PRO A 39 3.02 4.42 -14.75
CA PRO A 39 2.42 3.15 -14.37
C PRO A 39 1.43 3.31 -13.22
N ASP A 40 0.48 2.38 -13.12
CA ASP A 40 -0.22 2.11 -11.88
C ASP A 40 0.67 1.22 -11.01
N LEU A 41 0.84 1.63 -9.74
CA LEU A 41 1.68 0.94 -8.78
C LEU A 41 0.80 0.31 -7.71
N LEU A 42 0.79 -1.03 -7.66
CA LEU A 42 0.11 -1.77 -6.61
C LEU A 42 1.13 -2.46 -5.72
N GLY A 43 1.04 -2.19 -4.43
CA GLY A 43 1.81 -2.88 -3.39
C GLY A 43 0.89 -3.56 -2.39
N HIS A 44 1.15 -4.83 -2.09
CA HIS A 44 0.44 -5.60 -1.08
C HIS A 44 1.38 -5.94 0.07
N SER A 45 0.92 -5.74 1.31
CA SER A 45 1.66 -6.11 2.51
C SER A 45 3.07 -5.48 2.54
N MET A 46 4.12 -6.28 2.65
CA MET A 46 5.51 -5.85 2.54
C MET A 46 5.83 -5.20 1.19
N GLY A 47 5.12 -5.58 0.12
CA GLY A 47 5.22 -4.94 -1.20
C GLY A 47 4.72 -3.49 -1.19
N ALA A 48 3.76 -3.15 -0.34
CA ALA A 48 3.33 -1.76 -0.16
C ALA A 48 4.45 -0.91 0.46
N ARG A 49 5.20 -1.46 1.42
CA ARG A 49 6.41 -0.80 1.96
C ARG A 49 7.46 -0.57 0.88
N LEU A 50 7.74 -1.59 0.05
CA LEU A 50 8.68 -1.49 -1.07
C LEU A 50 8.29 -0.34 -2.03
N VAL A 51 7.03 -0.33 -2.48
CA VAL A 51 6.51 0.68 -3.40
C VAL A 51 6.57 2.08 -2.79
N LEU A 52 6.09 2.25 -1.55
CA LEU A 52 6.15 3.53 -0.85
C LEU A 52 7.58 4.03 -0.68
N THR A 53 8.52 3.14 -0.33
CA THR A 53 9.93 3.51 -0.17
C THR A 53 10.50 4.03 -1.49
N ALA A 54 10.26 3.32 -2.60
CA ALA A 54 10.75 3.71 -3.92
C ALA A 54 10.13 5.03 -4.40
N VAL A 55 8.81 5.19 -4.27
CA VAL A 55 8.10 6.42 -4.67
C VAL A 55 8.58 7.60 -3.82
N THR A 56 8.70 7.42 -2.50
CA THR A 56 9.15 8.49 -1.59
C THR A 56 10.58 8.95 -1.90
N ALA A 57 11.46 8.01 -2.27
CA ALA A 57 12.84 8.33 -2.65
C ALA A 57 12.91 9.14 -3.96
N LEU A 58 11.97 8.95 -4.87
CA LEU A 58 11.89 9.64 -6.16
C LEU A 58 11.03 10.92 -6.12
N CYS A 59 10.31 11.15 -5.05
CA CYS A 59 9.29 12.21 -4.98
C CYS A 59 9.77 13.66 -5.14
N PRO A 60 11.04 14.02 -5.04
CA PRO A 60 11.52 15.35 -5.45
C PRO A 60 11.48 15.60 -6.97
N GLU A 61 11.22 14.57 -7.76
CA GLU A 61 11.09 14.70 -9.22
C GLU A 61 9.90 15.62 -9.61
N PRO A 62 10.02 16.45 -10.64
CA PRO A 62 9.07 17.51 -10.94
C PRO A 62 7.73 17.06 -11.54
N ALA A 63 7.52 15.76 -11.73
CA ALA A 63 6.31 15.21 -12.37
C ALA A 63 5.78 13.99 -11.62
N PRO A 64 4.47 13.68 -11.71
CA PRO A 64 3.93 12.45 -11.16
C PRO A 64 4.68 11.23 -11.70
N LEU A 65 5.14 10.35 -10.80
CA LEU A 65 5.85 9.12 -11.12
C LEU A 65 4.89 7.99 -11.49
N ALA A 66 3.68 8.03 -10.93
CA ALA A 66 2.65 7.03 -11.11
C ALA A 66 1.29 7.67 -11.44
N ALA A 67 0.45 6.92 -12.13
CA ALA A 67 -0.95 7.29 -12.31
C ALA A 67 -1.73 6.97 -11.04
N GLU A 68 -1.74 5.72 -10.61
CA GLU A 68 -2.35 5.28 -9.37
C GLU A 68 -1.28 4.72 -8.42
N LEU A 69 -1.39 5.05 -7.13
CA LEU A 69 -0.62 4.45 -6.05
C LEU A 69 -1.58 3.65 -5.17
N ILE A 70 -1.58 2.33 -5.32
CA ILE A 70 -2.52 1.43 -4.67
C ILE A 70 -1.79 0.63 -3.59
N LEU A 71 -2.19 0.82 -2.34
CA LEU A 71 -1.57 0.19 -1.19
C LEU A 71 -2.59 -0.71 -0.49
N VAL A 72 -2.38 -2.01 -0.59
CA VAL A 72 -3.28 -3.02 -0.04
C VAL A 72 -2.62 -3.66 1.19
N ALA A 73 -3.32 -3.65 2.31
CA ALA A 73 -2.82 -4.22 3.56
C ALA A 73 -1.37 -3.77 3.87
N PRO A 74 -1.04 -2.46 3.84
CA PRO A 74 0.35 -2.02 3.92
C PRO A 74 0.99 -2.41 5.25
N ASP A 75 2.07 -3.21 5.18
CA ASP A 75 2.86 -3.62 6.33
C ASP A 75 3.93 -2.57 6.67
N VAL A 76 3.46 -1.41 7.07
CA VAL A 76 4.27 -0.25 7.49
C VAL A 76 3.76 0.21 8.84
N SER A 77 4.66 0.64 9.74
CA SER A 77 4.27 1.12 11.07
C SER A 77 3.35 2.34 10.98
N SER A 78 2.32 2.34 11.82
CA SER A 78 1.37 3.45 11.96
C SER A 78 1.05 3.71 13.43
N GLY A 79 0.59 4.92 13.75
CA GLY A 79 0.19 5.31 15.09
C GLY A 79 1.13 6.30 15.77
N ALA A 80 0.70 6.81 16.92
CA ALA A 80 1.39 7.87 17.65
C ALA A 80 2.83 7.49 18.02
N GLY A 81 3.81 8.27 17.56
CA GLY A 81 5.23 8.07 17.82
C GLY A 81 5.97 7.12 16.87
N ASN A 82 5.24 6.37 16.04
CA ASN A 82 5.80 5.43 15.05
C ASN A 82 5.01 5.48 13.73
N ASP A 83 4.67 6.66 13.28
CA ASP A 83 3.88 6.86 12.06
C ASP A 83 4.76 6.99 10.82
N ASP A 84 5.48 5.93 10.48
CA ASP A 84 6.25 5.88 9.23
C ASP A 84 5.32 5.92 8.02
N PHE A 85 4.17 5.23 8.10
CA PHE A 85 3.21 5.17 7.02
C PHE A 85 2.69 6.55 6.63
N GLY A 86 2.20 7.33 7.61
CA GLY A 86 1.68 8.66 7.37
C GLY A 86 2.70 9.61 6.76
N GLN A 87 3.96 9.55 7.22
CA GLN A 87 5.05 10.33 6.66
C GLN A 87 5.38 9.93 5.23
N MET A 88 5.48 8.63 4.94
CA MET A 88 5.77 8.11 3.61
C MET A 88 4.59 8.39 2.65
N LEU A 89 3.35 8.19 3.09
CA LEU A 89 2.16 8.48 2.30
C LEU A 89 2.07 9.97 1.96
N THR A 90 2.28 10.85 2.95
CA THR A 90 2.30 12.32 2.76
C THR A 90 3.28 12.76 1.67
N ARG A 91 4.42 12.08 1.56
CA ARG A 91 5.41 12.34 0.50
C ARG A 91 4.96 11.69 -0.81
N GLY A 92 4.59 10.41 -0.76
CA GLY A 92 4.28 9.61 -1.94
C GLY A 92 3.09 10.11 -2.75
N VAL A 93 2.04 10.63 -2.08
CA VAL A 93 0.84 11.15 -2.76
C VAL A 93 1.12 12.35 -3.66
N ARG A 94 2.22 13.07 -3.44
CA ARG A 94 2.63 14.19 -4.30
C ARG A 94 3.15 13.73 -5.66
N CYS A 95 3.50 12.45 -5.75
CA CYS A 95 4.15 11.86 -6.91
C CYS A 95 3.27 10.83 -7.63
N ALA A 96 2.01 10.72 -7.23
CA ALA A 96 0.95 9.99 -7.93
C ALA A 96 -0.21 10.93 -8.22
N ARG A 97 -1.00 10.63 -9.24
CA ARG A 97 -2.23 11.40 -9.50
C ARG A 97 -3.25 11.17 -8.41
N ARG A 98 -3.32 9.95 -7.91
CA ARG A 98 -4.19 9.53 -6.81
C ARG A 98 -3.55 8.38 -6.05
N ALA A 99 -3.88 8.25 -4.77
CA ALA A 99 -3.55 7.09 -3.97
C ALA A 99 -4.81 6.44 -3.42
N THR A 100 -4.82 5.11 -3.35
CA THR A 100 -5.88 4.33 -2.68
C THR A 100 -5.22 3.40 -1.67
N VAL A 101 -5.74 3.42 -0.44
CA VAL A 101 -5.26 2.57 0.67
C VAL A 101 -6.40 1.68 1.10
N TYR A 102 -6.17 0.37 1.04
CA TYR A 102 -7.08 -0.64 1.58
C TYR A 102 -6.55 -1.14 2.91
N ALA A 103 -7.37 -1.10 3.94
CA ALA A 103 -7.06 -1.63 5.26
C ALA A 103 -8.20 -2.50 5.78
N SER A 104 -7.86 -3.45 6.66
CA SER A 104 -8.83 -4.33 7.32
C SER A 104 -8.37 -4.58 8.75
N ASP A 105 -9.21 -4.28 9.73
CA ASP A 105 -8.91 -4.55 11.14
C ASP A 105 -8.96 -6.05 11.49
N ASN A 106 -9.50 -6.88 10.58
CA ASN A 106 -9.52 -8.34 10.68
C ASN A 106 -8.26 -9.02 10.10
N ASP A 107 -7.24 -8.26 9.70
CA ASP A 107 -6.02 -8.79 9.10
C ASP A 107 -5.10 -9.45 10.14
N LEU A 108 -5.22 -10.78 10.29
CA LEU A 108 -4.45 -11.55 11.27
C LEU A 108 -2.95 -11.62 10.92
N ALA A 109 -2.59 -11.53 9.64
CA ALA A 109 -1.19 -11.54 9.23
C ALA A 109 -0.50 -10.25 9.68
N LEU A 110 -1.16 -9.10 9.54
CA LEU A 110 -0.64 -7.83 10.03
C LEU A 110 -0.67 -7.71 11.55
N MET A 111 -1.66 -8.31 12.23
CA MET A 111 -1.64 -8.44 13.70
C MET A 111 -0.40 -9.22 14.15
N THR A 112 -0.07 -10.30 13.47
CA THR A 112 1.15 -11.08 13.72
C THR A 112 2.40 -10.24 13.42
N SER A 113 2.43 -9.52 12.30
CA SER A 113 3.53 -8.59 11.98
C SER A 113 3.72 -7.53 13.07
N ALA A 114 2.64 -6.93 13.56
CA ALA A 114 2.69 -5.95 14.67
C ALA A 114 3.38 -6.55 15.89
N SER A 115 3.09 -7.81 16.23
CA SER A 115 3.72 -8.49 17.36
C SER A 115 5.24 -8.62 17.19
N PHE A 116 5.73 -8.90 15.98
CA PHE A 116 7.18 -8.90 15.68
C PHE A 116 7.83 -7.52 15.77
N HIS A 117 7.04 -6.46 15.68
CA HIS A 117 7.49 -5.07 15.77
C HIS A 117 7.15 -4.42 17.12
N GLY A 118 7.14 -5.20 18.21
CA GLY A 118 6.91 -4.69 19.56
C GLY A 118 5.49 -4.18 19.82
N GLY A 119 4.50 -4.68 19.08
CA GLY A 119 3.10 -4.28 19.21
C GLY A 119 2.75 -2.99 18.45
N VAL A 120 3.66 -2.46 17.64
CA VAL A 120 3.38 -1.26 16.83
C VAL A 120 2.37 -1.60 15.73
N PRO A 121 1.21 -0.91 15.66
CA PRO A 121 0.20 -1.18 14.66
C PRO A 121 0.74 -1.05 13.23
N ARG A 122 0.21 -1.86 12.32
CA ARG A 122 0.51 -1.80 10.89
C ARG A 122 -0.60 -1.04 10.18
N ALA A 123 -0.26 -0.23 9.19
CA ALA A 123 -1.22 0.64 8.53
C ALA A 123 -2.38 -0.13 7.87
N GLY A 124 -2.10 -1.29 7.26
CA GLY A 124 -3.13 -2.11 6.66
C GLY A 124 -4.07 -2.82 7.64
N GLN A 125 -3.77 -2.78 8.95
CA GLN A 125 -4.59 -3.27 10.06
C GLN A 125 -5.26 -2.13 10.84
N THR A 126 -4.80 -0.89 10.60
CA THR A 126 -5.32 0.27 11.31
C THR A 126 -6.64 0.70 10.69
N PRO A 127 -7.73 0.89 11.47
CA PRO A 127 -8.97 1.45 10.97
C PRO A 127 -8.70 2.73 10.16
N VAL A 128 -9.32 2.84 8.99
CA VAL A 128 -8.98 3.87 8.00
C VAL A 128 -9.13 5.30 8.54
N GLU A 129 -10.07 5.53 9.44
CA GLU A 129 -10.28 6.81 10.11
C GLU A 129 -9.13 7.21 11.06
N ASN A 130 -8.30 6.25 11.44
CA ASN A 130 -7.12 6.45 12.29
C ASN A 130 -5.83 6.66 11.50
N LEU A 131 -5.84 6.43 10.18
CA LEU A 131 -4.69 6.69 9.34
C LEU A 131 -4.44 8.20 9.22
N ARG A 132 -3.19 8.61 9.38
CA ARG A 132 -2.77 10.02 9.33
C ARG A 132 -1.90 10.26 8.10
N TYR A 133 -2.21 11.31 7.36
CA TYR A 133 -1.41 11.80 6.23
C TYR A 133 -1.74 13.27 5.98
N ALA A 134 -0.93 13.96 5.18
CA ALA A 134 -1.15 15.35 4.83
C ALA A 134 -1.04 15.58 3.32
N GLY A 135 -2.05 16.26 2.76
CA GLY A 135 -2.11 16.65 1.34
C GLY A 135 -2.42 15.49 0.39
N GLY A 136 -2.66 15.85 -0.88
CA GLY A 136 -2.98 14.90 -1.95
C GLY A 136 -4.41 14.35 -1.91
N GLN A 137 -4.75 13.61 -2.96
CA GLN A 137 -5.99 12.85 -3.04
C GLN A 137 -5.70 11.41 -2.61
N VAL A 138 -6.27 10.99 -1.49
CA VAL A 138 -6.16 9.63 -0.97
C VAL A 138 -7.56 9.10 -0.71
N ASP A 139 -7.87 8.00 -1.37
CA ASP A 139 -9.08 7.23 -1.09
C ASP A 139 -8.74 6.17 -0.03
N LEU A 140 -9.41 6.22 1.12
CA LEU A 140 -9.28 5.22 2.18
C LEU A 140 -10.44 4.24 2.08
N VAL A 141 -10.13 2.96 1.93
CA VAL A 141 -11.11 1.88 1.76
C VAL A 141 -11.03 0.93 2.93
N ASP A 142 -12.12 0.85 3.70
CA ASP A 142 -12.29 -0.15 4.73
C ASP A 142 -12.72 -1.48 4.10
N ALA A 143 -11.85 -2.48 4.18
CA ALA A 143 -12.07 -3.81 3.66
C ALA A 143 -12.39 -4.85 4.77
N THR A 144 -12.73 -4.39 5.98
CA THR A 144 -12.94 -5.22 7.17
C THR A 144 -14.08 -6.21 7.01
N LEU A 145 -15.13 -5.86 6.28
CA LEU A 145 -16.37 -6.66 6.16
C LEU A 145 -16.33 -7.71 5.04
N GLY A 146 -15.31 -7.70 4.19
CA GLY A 146 -15.24 -8.64 3.07
C GLY A 146 -14.94 -10.07 3.54
N PRO A 147 -15.65 -11.10 3.00
CA PRO A 147 -15.23 -12.48 3.18
C PRO A 147 -13.87 -12.64 2.49
N GLY A 148 -12.84 -12.88 3.27
CA GLY A 148 -11.48 -13.05 2.78
C GLY A 148 -11.00 -14.49 2.87
N ASP A 149 -9.72 -14.66 2.73
CA ASP A 149 -9.02 -15.86 3.12
C ASP A 149 -9.04 -16.00 4.67
N PRO A 150 -8.70 -17.18 5.23
CA PRO A 150 -8.73 -17.39 6.67
C PRO A 150 -7.83 -16.47 7.48
N SER A 151 -6.82 -15.85 6.86
CA SER A 151 -5.94 -14.86 7.51
C SER A 151 -6.50 -13.43 7.44
N GLY A 152 -7.51 -13.17 6.63
CA GLY A 152 -8.03 -11.83 6.36
C GLY A 152 -7.05 -10.92 5.64
N HIS A 153 -5.98 -11.47 5.03
CA HIS A 153 -4.87 -10.70 4.44
C HIS A 153 -4.94 -10.55 2.91
N ALA A 154 -5.58 -11.49 2.24
CA ALA A 154 -5.70 -11.50 0.79
C ALA A 154 -7.11 -11.10 0.30
N TYR A 155 -7.83 -10.29 1.09
CA TYR A 155 -9.20 -9.84 0.78
C TYR A 155 -9.31 -9.21 -0.61
N PHE A 156 -8.30 -8.51 -1.08
CA PHE A 156 -8.30 -7.84 -2.38
C PHE A 156 -8.37 -8.80 -3.58
N VAL A 157 -8.18 -10.11 -3.36
CA VAL A 157 -8.31 -11.17 -4.37
C VAL A 157 -9.56 -12.01 -4.13
N PHE A 158 -9.93 -12.22 -2.88
CA PHE A 158 -10.98 -13.16 -2.50
C PHE A 158 -12.33 -12.48 -2.17
N ALA A 159 -12.31 -11.22 -1.70
CA ALA A 159 -13.54 -10.48 -1.48
C ALA A 159 -13.98 -9.79 -2.79
N TYR A 160 -15.18 -10.13 -3.26
CA TYR A 160 -15.72 -9.63 -4.53
C TYR A 160 -15.77 -8.10 -4.56
N GLU A 161 -16.18 -7.48 -3.46
CA GLU A 161 -16.31 -6.03 -3.32
C GLU A 161 -14.94 -5.34 -3.44
N ALA A 162 -13.94 -5.85 -2.73
CA ALA A 162 -12.58 -5.29 -2.76
C ALA A 162 -11.94 -5.47 -4.15
N LEU A 163 -12.10 -6.64 -4.77
CA LEU A 163 -11.60 -6.89 -6.12
C LEU A 163 -12.29 -6.00 -7.15
N THR A 164 -13.62 -5.85 -7.05
CA THR A 164 -14.39 -4.99 -7.95
C THR A 164 -13.96 -3.54 -7.82
N ASP A 165 -13.82 -3.03 -6.59
CA ASP A 165 -13.36 -1.69 -6.33
C ASP A 165 -11.94 -1.46 -6.88
N LEU A 166 -11.03 -2.41 -6.66
CA LEU A 166 -9.67 -2.37 -7.21
C LEU A 166 -9.68 -2.29 -8.75
N MET A 167 -10.53 -3.07 -9.42
CA MET A 167 -10.66 -3.01 -10.88
C MET A 167 -11.18 -1.64 -11.35
N TRP A 168 -12.06 -0.99 -10.59
CA TRP A 168 -12.53 0.35 -10.89
C TRP A 168 -11.43 1.40 -10.68
N VAL A 169 -10.59 1.26 -9.64
CA VAL A 169 -9.41 2.12 -9.42
C VAL A 169 -8.47 2.02 -10.62
N LEU A 170 -8.12 0.81 -11.04
CA LEU A 170 -7.27 0.56 -12.21
C LEU A 170 -7.88 1.08 -13.51
N GLY A 171 -9.23 1.12 -13.59
CA GLY A 171 -9.98 1.73 -14.69
C GLY A 171 -10.08 3.26 -14.58
N GLY A 172 -9.45 3.89 -13.59
CA GLY A 172 -9.45 5.35 -13.40
C GLY A 172 -10.75 5.93 -12.84
N ALA A 173 -11.63 5.11 -12.25
CA ALA A 173 -12.88 5.58 -11.66
C ALA A 173 -12.63 6.46 -10.42
N SER A 174 -13.39 7.55 -10.27
CA SER A 174 -13.35 8.39 -9.06
C SER A 174 -13.99 7.67 -7.86
N LEU A 175 -13.66 8.11 -6.64
CA LEU A 175 -14.26 7.57 -5.41
C LEU A 175 -15.80 7.68 -5.45
N ALA A 176 -16.36 8.81 -5.86
CA ALA A 176 -17.80 9.01 -5.96
C ALA A 176 -18.50 7.99 -6.89
N ARG A 177 -17.81 7.54 -7.95
CA ARG A 177 -18.32 6.50 -8.85
C ARG A 177 -18.21 5.10 -8.26
N ARG A 178 -17.22 4.87 -7.41
CA ARG A 178 -16.95 3.60 -6.75
C ARG A 178 -17.88 3.34 -5.58
N ALA A 179 -18.23 4.41 -4.83
CA ALA A 179 -19.15 4.33 -3.69
C ALA A 179 -20.60 4.00 -4.09
N GLY A 180 -20.95 4.05 -5.37
CA GLY A 180 -22.31 3.87 -5.83
C GLY A 180 -23.19 5.12 -5.62
N PRO A 181 -24.43 5.15 -6.14
CA PRO A 181 -25.40 6.13 -5.74
C PRO A 181 -25.84 5.86 -4.31
N ASP A 182 -25.91 6.91 -3.48
CA ASP A 182 -26.50 6.88 -2.15
C ASP A 182 -27.98 6.42 -2.20
#